data_18418bb20b08a366b08ac1756fa19228
#
_entry.id   18418bb20b08a366b08ac1756fa19228
#
_cell.length_a   1.000
_cell.length_b   1.000
_cell.length_c   1.000
_cell.angle_alpha   90.00
_cell.angle_beta   90.00
_cell.angle_gamma   90.00
#
_symmetry.space_group_name_H-M   'P 1'
#
loop_
_entity.id
_entity.type
_entity.pdbx_description
1 polymer ?
#
loop_
_entity_poly.entity_id
_entity_poly.type
_entity_poly.pdbx_seq_one_letter_code
_entity_poly.pdbx_strand_id
1 'polypeptide(L)'
;MNKYITQGLTDLGYGLKNLVPRAIGYSLRPRWLWFGVTDRCNSRCIHCDIWRKEPVGNELTPEEIEEALSDPLFRDVRCILNAGGEPTLRDDFNEILLAEHKALPNANLTLSTNGLLPDRAMSAVEFAIQHNINLGVGLSLDAVGEGHDLIRGVKGNFEKIDGLSHKLIVLSKKYGNERVSSIFGFTLSNYTLPYLDDVKTYAKSLGIELLVQWYSQSSFYDNIGKDLASNNGSMVKAVESLPYPILRELWLKWLAGKPIKFHCFAMDTFCALQCNGDIVPCLSLWDTKAGNVRESSPTELWHSPRAVGVRGIVRNCQGCLNAWGTRWSFETSFYPYILYFLKHPRMLIGGKNAKKAVRD
;
A
#
# COMPACT_ATOMS: atom_id res chain seq x y z
N MET A 1 -14.52 7.06 -21.21
CA MET A 1 -13.17 7.66 -21.02
C MET A 1 -12.32 6.61 -20.32
N ASN A 2 -11.07 6.41 -20.69
CA ASN A 2 -10.23 5.37 -20.08
C ASN A 2 -9.98 5.70 -18.60
N LYS A 3 -10.22 4.75 -17.66
CA LYS A 3 -10.06 4.90 -16.21
C LYS A 3 -8.70 5.57 -15.83
N TYR A 4 -7.64 5.22 -16.57
CA TYR A 4 -6.31 5.79 -16.37
C TYR A 4 -6.21 7.28 -16.79
N ILE A 5 -6.97 7.72 -17.80
CA ILE A 5 -6.98 9.13 -18.24
C ILE A 5 -7.74 9.96 -17.21
N THR A 6 -8.88 9.46 -16.72
CA THR A 6 -9.66 10.16 -15.69
C THR A 6 -8.86 10.29 -14.39
N GLN A 7 -8.19 9.22 -13.97
CA GLN A 7 -7.30 9.24 -12.80
C GLN A 7 -6.16 10.24 -13.01
N GLY A 8 -5.47 10.19 -14.14
CA GLY A 8 -4.37 11.10 -14.45
C GLY A 8 -4.79 12.58 -14.48
N LEU A 9 -5.99 12.90 -14.96
CA LEU A 9 -6.52 14.27 -14.94
C LEU A 9 -6.84 14.73 -13.50
N THR A 10 -7.37 13.84 -12.66
CA THR A 10 -7.63 14.12 -11.26
C THR A 10 -6.33 14.39 -10.50
N ASP A 11 -5.32 13.56 -10.75
CA ASP A 11 -4.00 13.67 -10.13
C ASP A 11 -3.25 14.91 -10.63
N LEU A 12 -3.38 15.26 -11.92
CA LEU A 12 -2.87 16.52 -12.47
C LEU A 12 -3.48 17.73 -11.77
N GLY A 13 -4.82 17.74 -11.60
CA GLY A 13 -5.52 18.82 -10.90
C GLY A 13 -5.08 18.97 -9.45
N TYR A 14 -4.83 17.85 -8.76
CA TYR A 14 -4.31 17.86 -7.40
C TYR A 14 -2.86 18.35 -7.35
N GLY A 15 -1.99 17.87 -8.24
CA GLY A 15 -0.61 18.31 -8.34
C GLY A 15 -0.48 19.81 -8.59
N LEU A 16 -1.30 20.36 -9.51
CA LEU A 16 -1.32 21.81 -9.80
C LEU A 16 -1.76 22.64 -8.61
N LYS A 17 -2.81 22.22 -7.87
CA LYS A 17 -3.27 22.89 -6.66
C LYS A 17 -2.22 22.97 -5.55
N ASN A 18 -1.31 21.98 -5.50
CA ASN A 18 -0.32 21.86 -4.43
C ASN A 18 1.06 22.42 -4.80
N LEU A 19 1.27 22.86 -6.06
CA LEU A 19 2.53 23.48 -6.47
C LEU A 19 2.82 24.77 -5.72
N VAL A 20 1.83 25.67 -5.60
CA VAL A 20 1.99 26.98 -4.96
C VAL A 20 2.21 26.86 -3.46
N PRO A 21 1.34 26.17 -2.68
CA PRO A 21 1.56 25.99 -1.25
C PRO A 21 2.94 25.42 -0.94
N ARG A 22 3.39 24.48 -1.72
CA ARG A 22 4.68 23.84 -1.55
C ARG A 22 5.86 24.75 -1.89
N ALA A 23 5.76 25.53 -2.97
CA ALA A 23 6.78 26.50 -3.36
C ALA A 23 7.02 27.56 -2.27
N ILE A 24 6.01 27.89 -1.47
CA ILE A 24 6.10 28.82 -0.35
C ILE A 24 6.36 28.11 1.00
N GLY A 25 6.72 26.82 0.98
CA GLY A 25 7.07 26.04 2.19
C GLY A 25 5.89 25.57 3.03
N TYR A 26 4.66 25.65 2.51
CA TYR A 26 3.46 25.16 3.20
C TYR A 26 3.42 23.63 3.13
N SER A 27 3.27 22.96 4.27
CA SER A 27 3.10 21.50 4.29
C SER A 27 1.70 21.13 3.81
N LEU A 28 1.63 20.16 2.91
CA LEU A 28 0.38 19.58 2.46
C LEU A 28 -0.24 18.71 3.56
N ARG A 29 -1.52 18.34 3.39
CA ARG A 29 -2.18 17.39 4.27
C ARG A 29 -2.11 15.98 3.68
N PRO A 30 -2.08 14.94 4.54
CA PRO A 30 -2.15 13.55 4.08
C PRO A 30 -3.43 13.29 3.28
N ARG A 31 -3.26 12.62 2.16
CA ARG A 31 -4.35 12.08 1.32
C ARG A 31 -4.42 10.55 1.44
N TRP A 32 -3.32 9.96 1.82
CA TRP A 32 -3.19 8.53 2.08
C TRP A 32 -2.56 8.30 3.45
N LEU A 33 -3.14 7.39 4.19
CA LEU A 33 -2.62 6.95 5.47
C LEU A 33 -2.34 5.45 5.41
N TRP A 34 -1.12 5.06 5.74
CA TRP A 34 -0.81 3.69 6.05
C TRP A 34 -0.94 3.50 7.56
N PHE A 35 -1.85 2.63 8.01
CA PHE A 35 -2.04 2.38 9.43
C PHE A 35 -1.51 0.99 9.79
N GLY A 36 -0.50 0.95 10.65
CA GLY A 36 0.00 -0.27 11.26
C GLY A 36 -0.88 -0.67 12.42
N VAL A 37 -1.93 -1.41 12.16
CA VAL A 37 -2.96 -1.79 13.16
C VAL A 37 -2.39 -2.55 14.34
N THR A 38 -1.41 -3.44 14.05
CA THR A 38 -0.66 -4.23 15.02
C THR A 38 0.68 -4.64 14.40
N ASP A 39 1.68 -4.92 15.21
CA ASP A 39 2.94 -5.52 14.78
C ASP A 39 2.99 -7.04 15.04
N ARG A 40 1.96 -7.61 15.64
CA ARG A 40 1.81 -9.07 15.80
C ARG A 40 1.45 -9.73 14.47
N CYS A 41 2.06 -10.86 14.15
CA CYS A 41 1.76 -11.62 12.94
C CYS A 41 1.82 -13.13 13.20
N ASN A 42 0.85 -13.86 12.64
CA ASN A 42 0.76 -15.32 12.72
C ASN A 42 1.33 -16.03 11.49
N SER A 43 1.85 -15.29 10.50
CA SER A 43 2.57 -15.84 9.35
C SER A 43 4.07 -15.95 9.64
N ARG A 44 4.82 -16.69 8.80
CA ARG A 44 6.26 -16.94 8.94
C ARG A 44 6.97 -16.71 7.60
N CYS A 45 6.59 -15.63 6.90
CA CYS A 45 7.03 -15.36 5.54
C CYS A 45 8.54 -15.25 5.44
N ILE A 46 9.12 -15.86 4.38
CA ILE A 46 10.58 -15.83 4.14
C ILE A 46 11.12 -14.42 3.90
N HIS A 47 10.28 -13.50 3.41
CA HIS A 47 10.65 -12.12 3.06
C HIS A 47 10.34 -11.11 4.18
N CYS A 48 9.79 -11.55 5.32
CA CYS A 48 9.38 -10.68 6.41
C CYS A 48 9.64 -11.37 7.75
N ASP A 49 10.26 -10.67 8.70
CA ASP A 49 10.55 -11.18 10.04
C ASP A 49 9.79 -10.43 11.14
N ILE A 50 8.77 -9.63 10.79
CA ILE A 50 7.96 -8.89 11.76
C ILE A 50 7.41 -9.80 12.88
N TRP A 51 7.12 -11.06 12.55
CA TRP A 51 6.63 -12.06 13.48
C TRP A 51 7.64 -12.49 14.56
N ARG A 52 8.91 -12.12 14.40
CA ARG A 52 9.99 -12.38 15.37
C ARG A 52 10.16 -11.25 16.37
N LYS A 53 9.59 -10.07 16.04
CA LYS A 53 9.68 -8.93 16.95
C LYS A 53 8.84 -9.16 18.19
N GLU A 54 9.34 -8.65 19.32
CA GLU A 54 8.49 -8.44 20.47
C GLU A 54 7.48 -7.35 20.13
N PRO A 55 6.18 -7.60 20.35
CA PRO A 55 5.16 -6.59 20.10
C PRO A 55 5.44 -5.32 20.90
N VAL A 56 5.29 -4.17 20.26
CA VAL A 56 5.53 -2.86 20.93
C VAL A 56 4.61 -2.69 22.14
N GLY A 57 3.45 -3.37 22.16
CA GLY A 57 2.45 -3.20 23.19
C GLY A 57 1.78 -1.83 23.13
N ASN A 58 0.84 -1.57 24.04
CA ASN A 58 0.15 -0.29 24.15
C ASN A 58 -0.41 0.20 22.78
N GLU A 59 -1.04 -0.71 22.03
CA GLU A 59 -1.70 -0.42 20.76
C GLU A 59 -2.81 0.61 21.00
N LEU A 60 -3.04 1.51 20.03
CA LEU A 60 -4.13 2.49 20.07
C LEU A 60 -5.48 1.76 20.20
N THR A 61 -6.33 2.25 21.09
CA THR A 61 -7.73 1.81 21.17
C THR A 61 -8.56 2.40 20.03
N PRO A 62 -9.74 1.84 19.70
CA PRO A 62 -10.63 2.44 18.70
C PRO A 62 -10.96 3.91 19.00
N GLU A 63 -11.14 4.28 20.27
CA GLU A 63 -11.44 5.66 20.69
C GLU A 63 -10.25 6.59 20.42
N GLU A 64 -9.03 6.17 20.74
CA GLU A 64 -7.82 6.94 20.45
C GLU A 64 -7.59 7.11 18.93
N ILE A 65 -7.95 6.09 18.14
CA ILE A 65 -7.90 6.13 16.68
C ILE A 65 -8.93 7.14 16.14
N GLU A 66 -10.19 7.09 16.63
CA GLU A 66 -11.26 8.03 16.25
C GLU A 66 -10.85 9.47 16.59
N GLU A 67 -10.31 9.70 17.79
CA GLU A 67 -9.83 11.01 18.23
C GLU A 67 -8.71 11.52 17.33
N ALA A 68 -7.65 10.72 17.13
CA ALA A 68 -6.52 11.11 16.31
C ALA A 68 -6.91 11.40 14.85
N LEU A 69 -7.75 10.56 14.24
CA LEU A 69 -8.17 10.71 12.84
C LEU A 69 -9.20 11.83 12.63
N SER A 70 -9.90 12.25 13.70
CA SER A 70 -10.82 13.41 13.66
C SER A 70 -10.08 14.75 13.61
N ASP A 71 -8.75 14.76 13.83
CA ASP A 71 -7.94 15.98 13.73
C ASP A 71 -8.01 16.58 12.30
N PRO A 72 -8.10 17.92 12.17
CA PRO A 72 -8.13 18.62 10.87
C PRO A 72 -7.01 18.26 9.90
N LEU A 73 -5.89 17.73 10.38
CA LEU A 73 -4.80 17.22 9.54
C LEU A 73 -5.29 16.16 8.55
N PHE A 74 -6.11 15.22 9.01
CA PHE A 74 -6.51 14.05 8.22
C PHE A 74 -7.78 14.24 7.38
N ARG A 75 -8.43 15.41 7.43
CA ARG A 75 -9.71 15.66 6.72
C ARG A 75 -9.68 15.39 5.21
N ASP A 76 -8.49 15.44 4.58
CA ASP A 76 -8.30 15.23 3.14
C ASP A 76 -7.92 13.77 2.80
N VAL A 77 -7.85 12.90 3.81
CA VAL A 77 -7.53 11.47 3.62
C VAL A 77 -8.62 10.81 2.78
N ARG A 78 -8.19 10.08 1.75
CA ARG A 78 -9.04 9.37 0.79
C ARG A 78 -8.96 7.86 0.93
N CYS A 79 -7.90 7.39 1.55
CA CYS A 79 -7.70 5.96 1.75
C CYS A 79 -6.88 5.72 3.01
N ILE A 80 -7.34 4.79 3.84
CA ILE A 80 -6.59 4.22 4.96
C ILE A 80 -6.24 2.78 4.58
N LEU A 81 -4.95 2.49 4.54
CA LEU A 81 -4.44 1.15 4.32
C LEU A 81 -4.16 0.48 5.68
N ASN A 82 -5.10 -0.30 6.17
CA ASN A 82 -4.96 -1.11 7.37
C ASN A 82 -4.07 -2.32 7.09
N ALA A 83 -2.89 -2.30 7.66
CA ALA A 83 -1.87 -3.32 7.50
C ALA A 83 -1.08 -3.48 8.82
N GLY A 84 0.16 -3.91 8.74
CA GLY A 84 1.02 -4.11 9.91
C GLY A 84 1.61 -5.50 9.91
N GLY A 85 1.51 -6.21 11.02
CA GLY A 85 1.69 -7.66 11.07
C GLY A 85 0.48 -8.33 10.38
N GLU A 86 -0.52 -8.70 11.18
CA GLU A 86 -1.80 -9.21 10.67
C GLU A 86 -2.95 -8.52 11.40
N PRO A 87 -3.68 -7.60 10.74
CA PRO A 87 -4.76 -6.83 11.39
C PRO A 87 -5.87 -7.69 12.00
N THR A 88 -6.18 -8.85 11.40
CA THR A 88 -7.19 -9.77 11.91
C THR A 88 -6.83 -10.46 13.24
N LEU A 89 -5.63 -10.24 13.77
CA LEU A 89 -5.25 -10.65 15.12
C LEU A 89 -5.80 -9.71 16.21
N ARG A 90 -6.21 -8.48 15.84
CA ARG A 90 -6.91 -7.57 16.75
C ARG A 90 -8.35 -8.05 16.94
N ASP A 91 -8.75 -8.25 18.18
CA ASP A 91 -10.12 -8.65 18.50
C ASP A 91 -11.12 -7.51 18.27
N ASP A 92 -10.65 -6.27 18.39
CA ASP A 92 -11.38 -5.01 18.19
C ASP A 92 -11.23 -4.43 16.79
N PHE A 93 -10.85 -5.23 15.77
CA PHE A 93 -10.62 -4.72 14.42
C PHE A 93 -11.90 -4.14 13.77
N ASN A 94 -13.07 -4.69 14.08
CA ASN A 94 -14.35 -4.16 13.60
C ASN A 94 -14.61 -2.76 14.18
N GLU A 95 -14.33 -2.56 15.46
CA GLU A 95 -14.46 -1.29 16.16
C GLU A 95 -13.46 -0.26 15.60
N ILE A 96 -12.25 -0.69 15.22
CA ILE A 96 -11.27 0.15 14.53
C ILE A 96 -11.82 0.64 13.19
N LEU A 97 -12.40 -0.24 12.36
CA LEU A 97 -13.02 0.16 11.09
C LEU A 97 -14.15 1.18 11.30
N LEU A 98 -14.94 1.00 12.37
CA LEU A 98 -16.01 1.95 12.72
C LEU A 98 -15.44 3.30 13.15
N ALA A 99 -14.40 3.32 13.98
CA ALA A 99 -13.70 4.52 14.44
C ALA A 99 -13.13 5.32 13.25
N GLU A 100 -12.43 4.62 12.34
CA GLU A 100 -11.92 5.23 11.11
C GLU A 100 -13.03 5.82 10.24
N HIS A 101 -14.14 5.10 10.08
CA HIS A 101 -15.27 5.56 9.28
C HIS A 101 -15.98 6.77 9.91
N LYS A 102 -16.15 6.79 11.23
CA LYS A 102 -16.71 7.95 11.93
C LYS A 102 -15.84 9.19 11.78
N ALA A 103 -14.53 9.04 11.97
CA ALA A 103 -13.60 10.15 11.82
C ALA A 103 -13.48 10.62 10.36
N LEU A 104 -13.50 9.71 9.39
CA LEU A 104 -13.23 9.95 7.98
C LEU A 104 -14.25 9.25 7.07
N PRO A 105 -15.52 9.68 7.07
CA PRO A 105 -16.62 8.95 6.41
C PRO A 105 -16.50 8.84 4.88
N ASN A 106 -15.66 9.66 4.27
CA ASN A 106 -15.41 9.66 2.83
C ASN A 106 -14.13 8.90 2.43
N ALA A 107 -13.39 8.34 3.38
CA ALA A 107 -12.21 7.56 3.09
C ALA A 107 -12.58 6.11 2.71
N ASN A 108 -11.86 5.56 1.74
CA ASN A 108 -11.91 4.13 1.47
C ASN A 108 -11.01 3.42 2.49
N LEU A 109 -11.56 2.46 3.20
CA LEU A 109 -10.80 1.64 4.12
C LEU A 109 -10.31 0.37 3.42
N THR A 110 -9.14 -0.12 3.80
CA THR A 110 -8.64 -1.38 3.27
C THR A 110 -8.15 -2.28 4.41
N LEU A 111 -8.28 -3.57 4.22
CA LEU A 111 -7.70 -4.62 5.07
C LEU A 111 -6.64 -5.36 4.24
N SER A 112 -5.37 -5.28 4.64
CA SER A 112 -4.33 -6.15 4.09
C SER A 112 -4.15 -7.35 5.00
N THR A 113 -4.43 -8.56 4.50
CA THR A 113 -4.41 -9.78 5.31
C THR A 113 -3.65 -10.93 4.67
N ASN A 114 -3.03 -11.76 5.50
CA ASN A 114 -2.41 -13.01 5.10
C ASN A 114 -3.44 -14.16 4.94
N GLY A 115 -4.70 -13.92 5.28
CA GLY A 115 -5.81 -14.86 5.11
C GLY A 115 -5.80 -16.08 6.04
N LEU A 116 -4.91 -16.15 7.03
CA LEU A 116 -4.84 -17.28 7.96
C LEU A 116 -6.04 -17.37 8.90
N LEU A 117 -6.76 -16.26 9.09
CA LEU A 117 -7.98 -16.16 9.90
C LEU A 117 -9.16 -15.73 8.99
N PRO A 118 -9.61 -16.59 8.05
CA PRO A 118 -10.61 -16.21 7.06
C PRO A 118 -11.94 -15.79 7.67
N ASP A 119 -12.35 -16.39 8.79
CA ASP A 119 -13.61 -16.04 9.44
C ASP A 119 -13.55 -14.64 10.08
N ARG A 120 -12.40 -14.24 10.63
CA ARG A 120 -12.20 -12.87 11.13
C ARG A 120 -12.18 -11.85 10.00
N ALA A 121 -11.53 -12.16 8.89
CA ALA A 121 -11.54 -11.30 7.70
C ALA A 121 -12.97 -11.17 7.14
N MET A 122 -13.75 -12.24 7.11
CA MET A 122 -15.17 -12.21 6.70
C MET A 122 -16.02 -11.40 7.69
N SER A 123 -15.81 -11.56 9.00
CA SER A 123 -16.49 -10.75 10.02
C SER A 123 -16.27 -9.26 9.79
N ALA A 124 -15.03 -8.85 9.49
CA ALA A 124 -14.72 -7.45 9.17
C ALA A 124 -15.45 -6.94 7.92
N VAL A 125 -15.53 -7.77 6.86
CA VAL A 125 -16.26 -7.43 5.63
C VAL A 125 -17.77 -7.32 5.88
N GLU A 126 -18.35 -8.27 6.58
CA GLU A 126 -19.78 -8.26 6.92
C GLU A 126 -20.15 -7.08 7.82
N PHE A 127 -19.29 -6.78 8.80
CA PHE A 127 -19.42 -5.59 9.64
C PHE A 127 -19.36 -4.30 8.82
N ALA A 128 -18.41 -4.20 7.91
CA ALA A 128 -18.28 -3.03 7.02
C ALA A 128 -19.53 -2.84 6.15
N ILE A 129 -20.11 -3.93 5.62
CA ILE A 129 -21.37 -3.89 4.85
C ILE A 129 -22.52 -3.35 5.72
N GLN A 130 -22.66 -3.86 6.94
CA GLN A 130 -23.74 -3.47 7.89
C GLN A 130 -23.64 -1.99 8.27
N HIS A 131 -22.43 -1.44 8.36
CA HIS A 131 -22.19 -0.04 8.77
C HIS A 131 -21.97 0.91 7.58
N ASN A 132 -22.26 0.47 6.34
CA ASN A 132 -22.08 1.28 5.13
C ASN A 132 -20.61 1.73 4.88
N ILE A 133 -19.64 0.98 5.37
CA ILE A 133 -18.21 1.20 5.14
C ILE A 133 -17.79 0.58 3.81
N ASN A 134 -17.05 1.32 2.98
CA ASN A 134 -16.42 0.77 1.79
C ASN A 134 -15.10 0.11 2.18
N LEU A 135 -15.00 -1.22 2.04
CA LEU A 135 -13.83 -1.99 2.44
C LEU A 135 -13.20 -2.74 1.26
N GLY A 136 -11.95 -2.40 0.96
CA GLY A 136 -11.11 -3.17 0.04
C GLY A 136 -10.30 -4.21 0.81
N VAL A 137 -10.27 -5.46 0.33
CA VAL A 137 -9.48 -6.54 0.95
C VAL A 137 -8.30 -6.89 0.07
N GLY A 138 -7.09 -6.62 0.57
CA GLY A 138 -5.83 -7.04 -0.02
C GLY A 138 -5.42 -8.40 0.52
N LEU A 139 -5.52 -9.42 -0.31
CA LEU A 139 -5.13 -10.79 0.00
C LEU A 139 -3.67 -11.02 -0.41
N SER A 140 -2.83 -11.41 0.53
CA SER A 140 -1.43 -11.69 0.24
C SER A 140 -1.29 -13.03 -0.50
N LEU A 141 -0.79 -13.03 -1.73
CA LEU A 141 -0.67 -14.23 -2.56
C LEU A 141 0.67 -14.25 -3.32
N ASP A 142 1.61 -15.12 -2.93
CA ASP A 142 2.96 -15.18 -3.50
C ASP A 142 3.22 -16.44 -4.35
N ALA A 143 2.31 -17.41 -4.35
CA ALA A 143 2.32 -18.58 -5.22
C ALA A 143 0.93 -19.23 -5.23
N VAL A 144 0.75 -20.28 -6.04
CA VAL A 144 -0.45 -21.13 -6.03
C VAL A 144 -0.11 -22.45 -5.34
N GLY A 145 -1.03 -22.97 -4.53
CA GLY A 145 -0.86 -24.24 -3.83
C GLY A 145 0.27 -24.27 -2.79
N GLU A 146 0.97 -25.38 -2.67
CA GLU A 146 2.02 -25.60 -1.68
C GLU A 146 3.17 -24.57 -1.75
N GLY A 147 3.44 -24.00 -2.92
CA GLY A 147 4.43 -22.94 -3.07
C GLY A 147 4.10 -21.71 -2.21
N HIS A 148 2.83 -21.37 -2.08
CA HIS A 148 2.38 -20.29 -1.21
C HIS A 148 2.65 -20.60 0.26
N ASP A 149 2.30 -21.80 0.68
CA ASP A 149 2.51 -22.28 2.06
C ASP A 149 3.99 -22.26 2.45
N LEU A 150 4.87 -22.66 1.54
CA LEU A 150 6.32 -22.62 1.73
C LEU A 150 6.82 -21.18 1.91
N ILE A 151 6.38 -20.24 1.04
CA ILE A 151 6.79 -18.83 1.10
C ILE A 151 6.25 -18.15 2.36
N ARG A 152 5.01 -18.44 2.74
CA ARG A 152 4.35 -17.85 3.91
C ARG A 152 4.68 -18.57 5.22
N GLY A 153 5.31 -19.75 5.13
CA GLY A 153 5.78 -20.56 6.25
C GLY A 153 4.65 -21.15 7.10
N VAL A 154 3.45 -21.31 6.51
CA VAL A 154 2.26 -21.89 7.20
C VAL A 154 1.51 -22.80 6.25
N LYS A 155 1.45 -24.09 6.58
CA LYS A 155 0.73 -25.10 5.80
C LYS A 155 -0.77 -24.81 5.75
N GLY A 156 -1.37 -24.99 4.57
CA GLY A 156 -2.79 -24.78 4.32
C GLY A 156 -3.18 -23.31 4.20
N ASN A 157 -2.22 -22.39 4.10
CA ASN A 157 -2.54 -20.96 3.92
C ASN A 157 -3.18 -20.70 2.56
N PHE A 158 -2.70 -21.37 1.49
CA PHE A 158 -3.27 -21.19 0.16
C PHE A 158 -4.75 -21.57 0.12
N GLU A 159 -5.15 -22.70 0.70
CA GLU A 159 -6.55 -23.15 0.73
C GLU A 159 -7.45 -22.13 1.42
N LYS A 160 -6.96 -21.49 2.50
CA LYS A 160 -7.68 -20.43 3.21
C LYS A 160 -7.85 -19.18 2.35
N ILE A 161 -6.79 -18.76 1.64
CA ILE A 161 -6.83 -17.62 0.71
C ILE A 161 -7.78 -17.91 -0.45
N ASP A 162 -7.72 -19.10 -1.03
CA ASP A 162 -8.62 -19.52 -2.10
C ASP A 162 -10.09 -19.46 -1.66
N GLY A 163 -10.42 -20.09 -0.55
CA GLY A 163 -11.78 -20.07 0.02
C GLY A 163 -12.26 -18.65 0.36
N LEU A 164 -11.41 -17.82 0.95
CA LEU A 164 -11.72 -16.42 1.25
C LEU A 164 -11.95 -15.61 -0.03
N SER A 165 -11.14 -15.82 -1.07
CA SER A 165 -11.26 -15.15 -2.36
C SER A 165 -12.64 -15.40 -3.01
N HIS A 166 -13.09 -16.65 -3.01
CA HIS A 166 -14.40 -17.02 -3.53
C HIS A 166 -15.56 -16.37 -2.76
N LYS A 167 -15.48 -16.31 -1.42
CA LYS A 167 -16.47 -15.63 -0.59
C LYS A 167 -16.53 -14.12 -0.91
N LEU A 168 -15.37 -13.47 -1.05
CA LEU A 168 -15.27 -12.05 -1.40
C LEU A 168 -15.84 -11.75 -2.79
N ILE A 169 -15.62 -12.61 -3.78
CA ILE A 169 -16.22 -12.47 -5.12
C ILE A 169 -17.75 -12.51 -5.05
N VAL A 170 -18.33 -13.40 -4.25
CA VAL A 170 -19.79 -13.47 -4.06
C VAL A 170 -20.32 -12.19 -3.45
N LEU A 171 -19.66 -11.66 -2.39
CA LEU A 171 -20.08 -10.42 -1.75
C LEU A 171 -19.91 -9.21 -2.67
N SER A 172 -18.81 -9.12 -3.41
CA SER A 172 -18.56 -8.07 -4.38
C SER A 172 -19.62 -8.03 -5.49
N LYS A 173 -20.03 -9.20 -5.99
CA LYS A 173 -21.15 -9.31 -6.96
C LYS A 173 -22.50 -8.87 -6.37
N LYS A 174 -22.73 -9.17 -5.08
CA LYS A 174 -23.98 -8.85 -4.41
C LYS A 174 -24.10 -7.37 -4.02
N TYR A 175 -23.02 -6.77 -3.51
CA TYR A 175 -23.05 -5.43 -2.94
C TYR A 175 -22.33 -4.37 -3.82
N GLY A 176 -21.65 -4.79 -4.89
CA GLY A 176 -20.86 -3.93 -5.77
C GLY A 176 -19.41 -3.76 -5.35
N ASN A 177 -18.53 -3.60 -6.35
CA ASN A 177 -17.09 -3.42 -6.14
C ASN A 177 -16.72 -2.13 -5.39
N GLU A 178 -17.61 -1.16 -5.33
CA GLU A 178 -17.39 0.06 -4.54
C GLU A 178 -17.54 -0.21 -3.05
N ARG A 179 -18.41 -1.14 -2.69
CA ARG A 179 -18.68 -1.54 -1.30
C ARG A 179 -17.68 -2.59 -0.80
N VAL A 180 -17.47 -3.64 -1.58
CA VAL A 180 -16.54 -4.73 -1.26
C VAL A 180 -15.68 -5.01 -2.50
N SER A 181 -14.39 -4.74 -2.40
CA SER A 181 -13.43 -5.08 -3.44
C SER A 181 -12.35 -6.00 -2.91
N SER A 182 -11.72 -6.75 -3.80
CA SER A 182 -10.57 -7.58 -3.47
C SER A 182 -9.45 -7.41 -4.48
N ILE A 183 -8.22 -7.52 -4.00
CA ILE A 183 -7.00 -7.47 -4.79
C ILE A 183 -6.00 -8.48 -4.25
N PHE A 184 -5.26 -9.16 -5.11
CA PHE A 184 -4.12 -9.96 -4.68
C PHE A 184 -2.86 -9.10 -4.62
N GLY A 185 -2.14 -9.19 -3.49
CA GLY A 185 -0.83 -8.59 -3.30
C GLY A 185 0.26 -9.65 -3.46
N PHE A 186 1.14 -9.47 -4.45
CA PHE A 186 2.28 -10.34 -4.71
C PHE A 186 3.58 -9.60 -4.43
N THR A 187 4.45 -10.17 -3.60
CA THR A 187 5.78 -9.61 -3.30
C THR A 187 6.82 -10.19 -4.25
N LEU A 188 7.28 -9.41 -5.21
CA LEU A 188 8.28 -9.84 -6.19
C LEU A 188 9.67 -9.91 -5.55
N SER A 189 10.19 -11.11 -5.45
CA SER A 189 11.52 -11.47 -4.93
C SER A 189 12.10 -12.65 -5.71
N ASN A 190 13.34 -13.04 -5.45
CA ASN A 190 13.94 -14.24 -6.07
C ASN A 190 13.18 -15.54 -5.72
N TYR A 191 12.56 -15.60 -4.55
CA TYR A 191 11.79 -16.76 -4.09
C TYR A 191 10.40 -16.84 -4.70
N THR A 192 9.78 -15.70 -4.99
CA THR A 192 8.42 -15.65 -5.54
C THR A 192 8.39 -15.56 -7.06
N LEU A 193 9.49 -15.08 -7.67
CA LEU A 193 9.61 -14.93 -9.12
C LEU A 193 9.20 -16.18 -9.92
N PRO A 194 9.57 -17.42 -9.53
CA PRO A 194 9.16 -18.63 -10.26
C PRO A 194 7.65 -18.83 -10.34
N TYR A 195 6.88 -18.26 -9.42
CA TYR A 195 5.43 -18.44 -9.30
C TYR A 195 4.61 -17.31 -9.92
N LEU A 196 5.27 -16.25 -10.42
CA LEU A 196 4.58 -15.04 -10.87
C LEU A 196 3.53 -15.31 -11.97
N ASP A 197 3.86 -16.15 -12.95
CA ASP A 197 2.96 -16.42 -14.07
C ASP A 197 1.79 -17.33 -13.67
N ASP A 198 2.00 -18.26 -12.75
CA ASP A 198 0.92 -19.06 -12.17
C ASP A 198 -0.05 -18.17 -11.37
N VAL A 199 0.49 -17.26 -10.56
CA VAL A 199 -0.32 -16.30 -9.80
C VAL A 199 -1.09 -15.35 -10.72
N LYS A 200 -0.48 -14.86 -11.81
CA LYS A 200 -1.19 -14.06 -12.83
C LYS A 200 -2.35 -14.83 -13.44
N THR A 201 -2.10 -16.11 -13.78
CA THR A 201 -3.12 -16.98 -14.37
C THR A 201 -4.25 -17.24 -13.40
N TYR A 202 -3.93 -17.54 -12.14
CA TYR A 202 -4.90 -17.75 -11.08
C TYR A 202 -5.73 -16.49 -10.79
N ALA A 203 -5.10 -15.34 -10.61
CA ALA A 203 -5.78 -14.07 -10.38
C ALA A 203 -6.76 -13.73 -11.55
N LYS A 204 -6.30 -13.94 -12.79
CA LYS A 204 -7.13 -13.74 -13.99
C LYS A 204 -8.32 -14.69 -14.03
N SER A 205 -8.18 -15.95 -13.63
CA SER A 205 -9.27 -16.94 -13.63
C SER A 205 -10.39 -16.55 -12.66
N LEU A 206 -10.04 -15.90 -11.53
CA LEU A 206 -10.97 -15.38 -10.53
C LEU A 206 -11.51 -13.97 -10.86
N GLY A 207 -10.91 -13.28 -11.82
CA GLY A 207 -11.22 -11.88 -12.12
C GLY A 207 -10.78 -10.90 -11.02
N ILE A 208 -9.85 -11.29 -10.16
CA ILE A 208 -9.26 -10.44 -9.12
C ILE A 208 -7.99 -9.78 -9.68
N GLU A 209 -7.83 -8.47 -9.45
CA GLU A 209 -6.64 -7.73 -9.85
C GLU A 209 -5.42 -8.21 -9.06
N LEU A 210 -4.27 -8.33 -9.73
CA LEU A 210 -3.00 -8.65 -9.11
C LEU A 210 -2.13 -7.40 -9.01
N LEU A 211 -1.81 -6.99 -7.79
CA LEU A 211 -0.85 -5.94 -7.50
C LEU A 211 0.50 -6.55 -7.19
N VAL A 212 1.45 -6.37 -8.11
CA VAL A 212 2.83 -6.79 -7.89
C VAL A 212 3.58 -5.66 -7.18
N GLN A 213 4.17 -6.00 -6.04
CA GLN A 213 4.98 -5.10 -5.22
C GLN A 213 6.43 -5.59 -5.24
N TRP A 214 7.38 -4.64 -5.32
CA TRP A 214 8.78 -4.97 -5.17
C TRP A 214 9.10 -5.35 -3.73
N TYR A 215 9.89 -6.38 -3.55
CA TYR A 215 10.46 -6.71 -2.24
C TYR A 215 11.24 -5.52 -1.68
N SER A 216 10.98 -5.16 -0.44
CA SER A 216 11.61 -4.02 0.23
C SER A 216 12.22 -4.46 1.56
N GLN A 217 13.41 -3.94 1.85
CA GLN A 217 14.03 -4.06 3.17
C GLN A 217 13.66 -2.85 4.02
N SER A 218 13.31 -3.08 5.27
CA SER A 218 13.04 -2.02 6.23
C SER A 218 13.07 -2.55 7.67
N SER A 219 13.25 -1.66 8.63
CA SER A 219 13.08 -1.96 10.05
C SER A 219 11.65 -2.36 10.40
N PHE A 220 10.66 -1.90 9.63
CA PHE A 220 9.28 -2.37 9.76
C PHE A 220 9.16 -3.89 9.57
N TYR A 221 9.71 -4.42 8.47
CA TYR A 221 9.67 -5.86 8.17
C TYR A 221 10.70 -6.68 8.94
N ASP A 222 11.60 -6.03 9.66
CA ASP A 222 12.74 -6.65 10.36
C ASP A 222 13.64 -7.51 9.45
N ASN A 223 13.76 -7.09 8.21
CA ASN A 223 14.40 -7.87 7.15
C ASN A 223 15.62 -7.15 6.53
N ILE A 224 16.18 -6.17 7.22
CA ILE A 224 17.39 -5.47 6.78
C ILE A 224 18.53 -6.48 6.66
N GLY A 225 19.23 -6.44 5.52
CA GLY A 225 20.31 -7.39 5.22
C GLY A 225 19.87 -8.67 4.50
N LYS A 226 18.57 -8.95 4.36
CA LYS A 226 18.08 -10.02 3.50
C LYS A 226 18.04 -9.55 2.06
N ASP A 227 19.00 -9.97 1.25
CA ASP A 227 18.98 -9.68 -0.19
C ASP A 227 18.19 -10.76 -0.94
N LEU A 228 16.90 -10.49 -1.14
CA LEU A 228 15.97 -11.39 -1.84
C LEU A 228 15.59 -10.90 -3.24
N ALA A 229 16.26 -9.88 -3.76
CA ALA A 229 15.98 -9.29 -5.07
C ALA A 229 17.27 -9.04 -5.83
N SER A 230 17.84 -10.08 -6.42
CA SER A 230 19.04 -9.97 -7.23
C SER A 230 18.73 -9.63 -8.69
N ASN A 231 19.66 -8.92 -9.33
CA ASN A 231 19.60 -8.66 -10.76
C ASN A 231 19.95 -9.93 -11.54
N ASN A 232 18.97 -10.55 -12.14
CA ASN A 232 19.13 -11.62 -13.10
C ASN A 232 18.19 -11.44 -14.30
N GLY A 233 18.50 -12.09 -15.42
CA GLY A 233 17.71 -11.92 -16.65
C GLY A 233 16.24 -12.33 -16.50
N SER A 234 15.90 -13.24 -15.60
CA SER A 234 14.52 -13.64 -15.32
C SER A 234 13.77 -12.54 -14.58
N MET A 235 14.42 -11.85 -13.61
CA MET A 235 13.84 -10.73 -12.90
C MET A 235 13.56 -9.56 -13.85
N VAL A 236 14.50 -9.26 -14.76
CA VAL A 236 14.31 -8.22 -15.79
C VAL A 236 13.09 -8.52 -16.66
N LYS A 237 12.98 -9.76 -17.20
CA LYS A 237 11.83 -10.17 -18.01
C LYS A 237 10.52 -10.09 -17.24
N ALA A 238 10.50 -10.50 -15.97
CA ALA A 238 9.32 -10.38 -15.12
C ALA A 238 8.88 -8.92 -14.98
N VAL A 239 9.81 -8.02 -14.68
CA VAL A 239 9.53 -6.57 -14.55
C VAL A 239 9.03 -6.00 -15.88
N GLU A 240 9.64 -6.34 -17.01
CA GLU A 240 9.20 -5.91 -18.36
C GLU A 240 7.74 -6.30 -18.66
N SER A 241 7.29 -7.43 -18.13
CA SER A 241 5.92 -7.95 -18.31
C SER A 241 4.85 -7.25 -17.45
N LEU A 242 5.23 -6.39 -16.50
CA LEU A 242 4.29 -5.76 -15.58
C LEU A 242 3.51 -4.60 -16.24
N PRO A 243 2.22 -4.43 -15.91
CA PRO A 243 1.37 -3.40 -16.50
C PRO A 243 1.55 -2.01 -15.87
N TYR A 244 2.68 -1.73 -15.22
CA TYR A 244 2.95 -0.47 -14.51
C TYR A 244 4.08 0.31 -15.19
N PRO A 245 3.83 1.04 -16.27
CA PRO A 245 4.89 1.55 -17.14
C PRO A 245 5.91 2.43 -16.41
N ILE A 246 5.48 3.29 -15.49
CA ILE A 246 6.39 4.20 -14.76
C ILE A 246 7.18 3.44 -13.69
N LEU A 247 6.52 2.58 -12.90
CA LEU A 247 7.18 1.74 -11.90
C LEU A 247 8.16 0.77 -12.58
N ARG A 248 7.76 0.19 -13.72
CA ARG A 248 8.60 -0.69 -14.54
C ARG A 248 9.90 0.01 -14.95
N GLU A 249 9.85 1.24 -15.50
CA GLU A 249 11.05 1.99 -15.82
C GLU A 249 11.98 2.21 -14.62
N LEU A 250 11.42 2.47 -13.45
CA LEU A 250 12.22 2.64 -12.23
C LEU A 250 12.86 1.34 -11.79
N TRP A 251 12.11 0.25 -11.79
CA TRP A 251 12.62 -1.05 -11.39
C TRP A 251 13.69 -1.56 -12.34
N LEU A 252 13.54 -1.33 -13.66
CA LEU A 252 14.57 -1.64 -14.66
C LEU A 252 15.83 -0.78 -14.47
N LYS A 253 15.70 0.50 -14.12
CA LYS A 253 16.85 1.35 -13.77
C LYS A 253 17.58 0.82 -12.55
N TRP A 254 16.85 0.45 -11.52
CA TRP A 254 17.44 -0.11 -10.31
C TRP A 254 18.16 -1.43 -10.58
N LEU A 255 17.53 -2.34 -11.33
CA LEU A 255 18.15 -3.61 -11.76
C LEU A 255 19.43 -3.36 -12.57
N ALA A 256 19.50 -2.29 -13.34
CA ALA A 256 20.69 -1.89 -14.08
C ALA A 256 21.75 -1.16 -13.21
N GLY A 257 21.59 -1.11 -11.89
CA GLY A 257 22.50 -0.40 -10.98
C GLY A 257 22.49 1.13 -11.13
N LYS A 258 21.47 1.69 -11.79
CA LYS A 258 21.35 3.13 -11.99
C LYS A 258 20.63 3.79 -10.81
N PRO A 259 21.02 5.01 -10.42
CA PRO A 259 20.36 5.70 -9.31
C PRO A 259 18.91 6.00 -9.66
N ILE A 260 18.03 5.72 -8.69
CA ILE A 260 16.62 6.09 -8.76
C ILE A 260 16.45 7.42 -8.05
N LYS A 261 15.99 8.43 -8.79
CA LYS A 261 15.64 9.72 -8.21
C LYS A 261 14.21 10.06 -8.59
N PHE A 262 13.38 10.21 -7.61
CA PHE A 262 12.05 10.79 -7.74
C PHE A 262 11.75 11.63 -6.50
N HIS A 263 10.82 12.55 -6.63
CA HIS A 263 10.41 13.36 -5.51
C HIS A 263 9.43 12.57 -4.65
N CYS A 264 9.87 12.18 -3.45
CA CYS A 264 9.02 11.51 -2.47
C CYS A 264 8.13 12.53 -1.73
N PHE A 265 6.87 12.21 -1.57
CA PHE A 265 5.86 13.04 -0.88
C PHE A 265 5.48 12.51 0.50
N ALA A 266 6.29 11.61 1.08
CA ALA A 266 6.12 11.21 2.47
C ALA A 266 6.21 12.45 3.38
N MET A 267 5.37 12.50 4.42
CA MET A 267 5.20 13.67 5.29
C MET A 267 4.72 14.96 4.58
N ASP A 268 4.27 14.84 3.33
CA ASP A 268 3.56 15.89 2.61
C ASP A 268 2.12 15.43 2.29
N THR A 269 1.96 14.38 1.47
CA THR A 269 0.64 13.88 1.06
C THR A 269 0.31 12.48 1.56
N PHE A 270 1.25 11.84 2.20
CA PHE A 270 1.03 10.59 2.92
C PHE A 270 1.97 10.46 4.11
N CYS A 271 1.56 9.65 5.06
CA CYS A 271 2.35 9.23 6.20
C CYS A 271 1.91 7.83 6.65
N ALA A 272 2.61 7.30 7.64
CA ALA A 272 2.19 6.12 8.35
C ALA A 272 1.92 6.46 9.83
N LEU A 273 0.88 5.82 10.39
CA LEU A 273 0.56 5.80 11.82
C LEU A 273 0.89 4.40 12.33
N GLN A 274 1.73 4.31 13.33
CA GLN A 274 2.07 3.05 13.99
C GLN A 274 0.98 2.66 15.00
N CYS A 275 0.90 1.37 15.35
CA CYS A 275 -0.08 0.87 16.30
C CYS A 275 0.00 1.53 17.68
N ASN A 276 1.16 2.04 18.08
CA ASN A 276 1.39 2.74 19.35
C ASN A 276 1.17 4.27 19.27
N GLY A 277 0.72 4.78 18.12
CA GLY A 277 0.43 6.21 17.91
C GLY A 277 1.56 7.05 17.33
N ASP A 278 2.70 6.49 16.99
CA ASP A 278 3.77 7.24 16.35
C ASP A 278 3.45 7.58 14.89
N ILE A 279 3.61 8.85 14.50
CA ILE A 279 3.54 9.29 13.10
C ILE A 279 4.94 9.20 12.50
N VAL A 280 5.06 8.46 11.39
CA VAL A 280 6.31 8.24 10.66
C VAL A 280 6.13 8.48 9.16
N PRO A 281 7.20 8.76 8.38
CA PRO A 281 7.09 9.06 6.96
C PRO A 281 6.53 7.90 6.13
N CYS A 282 7.08 6.72 6.31
CA CYS A 282 6.78 5.53 5.50
C CYS A 282 7.40 4.27 6.12
N LEU A 283 7.16 3.11 5.50
CA LEU A 283 7.70 1.82 5.93
C LEU A 283 9.23 1.76 5.90
N SER A 284 9.89 2.45 4.96
CA SER A 284 11.35 2.45 4.85
C SER A 284 12.04 3.35 5.88
N LEU A 285 11.31 4.29 6.48
CA LEU A 285 11.76 5.19 7.54
C LEU A 285 10.92 4.99 8.81
N TRP A 286 10.67 3.74 9.17
CA TRP A 286 9.75 3.35 10.23
C TRP A 286 10.18 3.84 11.62
N ASP A 287 11.48 3.96 11.86
CA ASP A 287 12.03 4.44 13.12
C ASP A 287 12.16 5.96 13.19
N THR A 288 11.83 6.67 12.10
CA THR A 288 11.95 8.13 12.00
C THR A 288 10.64 8.80 12.41
N LYS A 289 10.46 9.03 13.71
CA LYS A 289 9.21 9.53 14.29
C LYS A 289 9.08 11.04 14.17
N ALA A 290 7.92 11.51 13.74
CA ALA A 290 7.54 12.94 13.78
C ALA A 290 6.96 13.34 15.14
N GLY A 291 6.37 12.40 15.87
CA GLY A 291 5.80 12.52 17.20
C GLY A 291 4.77 11.43 17.44
N ASN A 292 4.09 11.48 18.59
CA ASN A 292 3.09 10.51 19.01
C ASN A 292 1.73 11.20 19.25
N VAL A 293 0.63 10.62 18.71
CA VAL A 293 -0.72 11.21 18.78
C VAL A 293 -1.27 11.28 20.21
N ARG A 294 -0.69 10.54 21.17
CA ARG A 294 -1.02 10.64 22.59
C ARG A 294 -0.34 11.81 23.30
N GLU A 295 0.69 12.39 22.70
CA GLU A 295 1.47 13.48 23.30
C GLU A 295 0.98 14.86 22.84
N SER A 296 0.53 14.98 21.60
CA SER A 296 0.02 16.21 20.99
C SER A 296 -0.92 15.89 19.84
N SER A 297 -1.74 16.87 19.47
CA SER A 297 -2.64 16.72 18.32
C SER A 297 -1.86 16.44 17.02
N PRO A 298 -2.38 15.62 16.10
CA PRO A 298 -1.77 15.38 14.81
C PRO A 298 -1.39 16.64 14.04
N THR A 299 -2.21 17.69 14.09
CA THR A 299 -1.92 18.99 13.47
C THR A 299 -0.67 19.65 14.08
N GLU A 300 -0.54 19.66 15.41
CA GLU A 300 0.66 20.21 16.08
C GLU A 300 1.90 19.39 15.75
N LEU A 301 1.80 18.06 15.82
CA LEU A 301 2.89 17.17 15.45
C LEU A 301 3.36 17.40 14.02
N TRP A 302 2.43 17.55 13.08
CA TRP A 302 2.72 17.78 11.66
C TRP A 302 3.51 19.05 11.38
N HIS A 303 3.27 20.10 12.17
CA HIS A 303 3.91 21.40 12.04
C HIS A 303 5.10 21.60 13.00
N SER A 304 5.41 20.61 13.83
CA SER A 304 6.48 20.68 14.79
C SER A 304 7.88 20.80 14.15
N PRO A 305 8.89 21.34 14.84
CA PRO A 305 10.27 21.35 14.39
C PRO A 305 10.79 19.94 14.07
N ARG A 306 10.33 18.93 14.82
CA ARG A 306 10.68 17.52 14.60
C ARG A 306 10.17 17.03 13.25
N ALA A 307 8.90 17.29 12.92
CA ALA A 307 8.34 16.93 11.61
C ALA A 307 9.01 17.68 10.44
N VAL A 308 9.44 18.92 10.65
CA VAL A 308 10.26 19.66 9.67
C VAL A 308 11.60 18.95 9.44
N GLY A 309 12.27 18.50 10.51
CA GLY A 309 13.49 17.70 10.42
C GLY A 309 13.27 16.38 9.67
N VAL A 310 12.18 15.67 9.96
CA VAL A 310 11.79 14.43 9.26
C VAL A 310 11.57 14.66 7.76
N ARG A 311 10.90 15.77 7.37
CA ARG A 311 10.78 16.15 5.95
C ARG A 311 12.14 16.42 5.31
N GLY A 312 13.10 16.97 6.06
CA GLY A 312 14.49 17.12 5.61
C GLY A 312 15.14 15.78 5.28
N ILE A 313 14.94 14.76 6.13
CA ILE A 313 15.41 13.39 5.87
C ILE A 313 14.75 12.81 4.62
N VAL A 314 13.43 12.97 4.46
CA VAL A 314 12.69 12.48 3.28
C VAL A 314 13.20 13.13 1.99
N ARG A 315 13.49 14.44 1.99
CA ARG A 315 14.04 15.15 0.81
C ARG A 315 15.40 14.64 0.38
N ASN A 316 16.20 14.16 1.32
CA ASN A 316 17.54 13.61 1.08
C ASN A 316 17.54 12.08 0.90
N CYS A 317 16.36 11.45 0.92
CA CYS A 317 16.23 10.01 0.72
C CYS A 317 16.70 9.62 -0.69
N GLN A 318 17.55 8.60 -0.78
CA GLN A 318 18.13 8.13 -2.04
C GLN A 318 17.13 7.41 -2.96
N GLY A 319 15.86 7.40 -2.58
CA GLY A 319 14.79 6.68 -3.25
C GLY A 319 14.64 5.26 -2.72
N CYS A 320 13.48 4.70 -2.96
CA CYS A 320 13.18 3.31 -2.63
C CYS A 320 12.28 2.69 -3.69
N LEU A 321 12.17 1.36 -3.64
CA LEU A 321 11.27 0.60 -4.49
C LEU A 321 9.95 0.24 -3.79
N ASN A 322 9.71 0.80 -2.59
CA ASN A 322 8.45 0.61 -1.89
C ASN A 322 7.29 1.06 -2.79
N ALA A 323 6.46 0.10 -3.21
CA ALA A 323 5.43 0.33 -4.20
C ALA A 323 4.40 1.39 -3.76
N TRP A 324 4.04 1.41 -2.47
CA TRP A 324 3.05 2.35 -1.95
C TRP A 324 3.58 3.78 -1.94
N GLY A 325 4.72 4.02 -1.32
CA GLY A 325 5.33 5.36 -1.26
C GLY A 325 5.66 5.90 -2.65
N THR A 326 6.16 5.06 -3.54
CA THR A 326 6.47 5.41 -4.92
C THR A 326 5.20 5.73 -5.72
N ARG A 327 4.16 4.88 -5.63
CA ARG A 327 2.89 5.08 -6.31
C ARG A 327 2.20 6.37 -5.84
N TRP A 328 2.06 6.58 -4.54
CA TRP A 328 1.43 7.78 -3.99
C TRP A 328 2.22 9.05 -4.33
N SER A 329 3.55 8.97 -4.38
CA SER A 329 4.38 10.07 -4.83
C SER A 329 4.14 10.41 -6.30
N PHE A 330 3.94 9.41 -7.16
CA PHE A 330 3.61 9.64 -8.57
C PHE A 330 2.20 10.15 -8.78
N GLU A 331 1.23 9.65 -8.03
CA GLU A 331 -0.15 10.17 -8.05
C GLU A 331 -0.22 11.63 -7.60
N THR A 332 0.70 12.06 -6.72
CA THR A 332 0.83 13.46 -6.31
C THR A 332 1.61 14.31 -7.32
N SER A 333 2.61 13.73 -7.96
CA SER A 333 3.50 14.41 -8.90
C SER A 333 3.11 14.06 -10.33
N PHE A 334 2.45 14.98 -11.02
CA PHE A 334 2.11 14.81 -12.45
C PHE A 334 3.34 14.76 -13.37
N TYR A 335 4.51 15.23 -12.92
CA TYR A 335 5.75 15.31 -13.70
C TYR A 335 6.20 13.96 -14.28
N PRO A 336 6.22 12.83 -13.54
CA PRO A 336 6.56 11.53 -14.13
C PRO A 336 5.59 11.09 -15.23
N TYR A 337 4.30 11.41 -15.10
CA TYR A 337 3.30 11.11 -16.11
C TYR A 337 3.51 11.96 -17.37
N ILE A 338 3.79 13.26 -17.21
CA ILE A 338 4.08 14.14 -18.35
C ILE A 338 5.32 13.64 -19.09
N LEU A 339 6.42 13.37 -18.40
CA LEU A 339 7.64 12.86 -19.02
C LEU A 339 7.41 11.53 -19.72
N TYR A 340 6.63 10.63 -19.09
CA TYR A 340 6.29 9.37 -19.71
C TYR A 340 5.48 9.56 -20.99
N PHE A 341 4.44 10.39 -20.99
CA PHE A 341 3.63 10.67 -22.17
C PHE A 341 4.39 11.43 -23.28
N LEU A 342 5.32 12.33 -22.91
CA LEU A 342 6.20 12.98 -23.88
C LEU A 342 7.13 11.99 -24.58
N LYS A 343 7.60 10.96 -23.86
CA LYS A 343 8.39 9.86 -24.45
C LYS A 343 7.53 8.87 -25.27
N HIS A 344 6.26 8.75 -24.94
CA HIS A 344 5.32 7.78 -25.56
C HIS A 344 4.06 8.47 -26.10
N PRO A 345 4.16 9.43 -27.05
CA PRO A 345 3.04 10.27 -27.49
C PRO A 345 1.88 9.47 -28.11
N ARG A 346 2.16 8.28 -28.65
CA ARG A 346 1.14 7.40 -29.23
C ARG A 346 0.12 6.89 -28.19
N MET A 347 0.45 6.93 -26.90
CA MET A 347 -0.49 6.55 -25.82
C MET A 347 -1.53 7.64 -25.51
N LEU A 348 -1.29 8.90 -25.91
CA LEU A 348 -2.23 10.02 -25.78
C LEU A 348 -3.33 9.98 -26.85
N ILE A 349 -3.05 9.37 -27.99
CA ILE A 349 -3.98 9.27 -29.11
C ILE A 349 -4.84 8.03 -28.87
N GLY A 350 -5.93 8.21 -28.09
CA GLY A 350 -6.88 7.14 -27.74
C GLY A 350 -7.51 6.50 -28.98
N GLY A 351 -7.05 5.30 -29.33
CA GLY A 351 -7.62 4.43 -30.36
C GLY A 351 -7.46 2.97 -29.95
N LYS A 352 -8.19 2.07 -30.60
CA LYS A 352 -8.14 0.60 -30.40
C LYS A 352 -6.72 0.00 -30.37
N ASN A 353 -5.71 0.78 -30.74
CA ASN A 353 -4.29 0.44 -30.75
C ASN A 353 -3.58 0.61 -29.37
N ALA A 354 -4.20 1.26 -28.38
CA ALA A 354 -3.59 1.38 -27.04
C ALA A 354 -3.42 0.02 -26.34
N LYS A 355 -4.27 -0.96 -26.68
CA LYS A 355 -4.14 -2.35 -26.17
C LYS A 355 -2.96 -3.11 -26.80
N LYS A 356 -2.49 -2.68 -27.98
CA LYS A 356 -1.37 -3.32 -28.68
C LYS A 356 -0.02 -2.74 -28.21
N ALA A 357 0.03 -1.44 -27.88
CA ALA A 357 1.23 -0.78 -27.39
C ALA A 357 1.61 -1.12 -25.92
N VAL A 358 0.75 -1.85 -25.22
CA VAL A 358 1.03 -2.44 -23.88
C VAL A 358 1.55 -3.88 -24.02
N ARG A 359 1.49 -4.46 -25.25
CA ARG A 359 1.95 -5.82 -25.55
C ARG A 359 3.28 -5.86 -26.31
N ASP A 360 3.67 -4.77 -26.96
CA ASP A 360 4.97 -4.54 -27.59
C ASP A 360 5.83 -3.63 -26.68
#